data_14f7ea9d133e18ee6d69070e46f01519
#
_entry.id   14f7ea9d133e18ee6d69070e46f01519
#
_cell.length_a   1.000
_cell.length_b   1.000
_cell.length_c   1.000
_cell.angle_alpha   90.00
_cell.angle_beta   90.00
_cell.angle_gamma   90.00
#
_symmetry.space_group_name_H-M   'P 1'
#
loop_
_entity.id
_entity.type
_entity.pdbx_description
1 polymer ?
#
loop_
_entity_poly.entity_id
_entity_poly.type
_entity_poly.pdbx_seq_one_letter_code
_entity_poly.pdbx_strand_id
1 'polypeptide(L)'
;ISLTGYVEWVLGDVRAKTAMHVITAVDHQSGAIFARNPYNIEFPNRVAFFNANASIRSITCNRTEFLGRNGTLKDPAVMKRQHLSGKAGAGLDPCAAIQIPFELVDGEEKEIVFVLGMGQNLGDARNLAQFFSDSSTAHEALQAVKAYWNDKLNVIGVKTPDPSLNMLVNGWLLYQTLACRLWARTGYYQSGGAFGFRDQLQDVMALIHAEPNIARE
;
A
#
# COMPACT_ATOMS: atom_id res chain seq x y z
N ILE A 1 21.90 -6.55 14.03
CA ILE A 1 20.41 -6.60 13.95
C ILE A 1 19.98 -6.53 12.50
N SER A 2 18.72 -6.86 12.21
CA SER A 2 18.14 -6.64 10.88
C SER A 2 16.66 -6.26 11.00
N LEU A 3 16.18 -5.46 10.06
CA LEU A 3 14.77 -5.15 9.87
C LEU A 3 14.31 -5.78 8.56
N THR A 4 13.14 -6.41 8.56
CA THR A 4 12.61 -7.04 7.36
C THR A 4 11.22 -6.52 7.06
N GLY A 5 11.07 -5.88 5.89
CA GLY A 5 9.79 -5.55 5.29
C GLY A 5 9.24 -6.74 4.51
N TYR A 6 7.94 -7.01 4.62
CA TYR A 6 7.29 -8.13 3.95
C TYR A 6 5.91 -7.76 3.45
N VAL A 7 5.60 -8.14 2.21
CA VAL A 7 4.28 -8.00 1.60
C VAL A 7 3.92 -9.23 0.78
N GLU A 8 2.64 -9.56 0.68
CA GLU A 8 2.13 -10.62 -0.19
C GLU A 8 1.41 -10.01 -1.40
N TRP A 9 1.72 -10.53 -2.58
CA TRP A 9 1.10 -10.07 -3.82
C TRP A 9 -0.20 -10.82 -4.08
N VAL A 10 -1.26 -10.06 -4.34
CA VAL A 10 -2.55 -10.57 -4.82
C VAL A 10 -2.74 -10.23 -6.30
N LEU A 11 -2.56 -8.97 -6.67
CA LEU A 11 -2.66 -8.41 -8.02
C LEU A 11 -3.87 -8.92 -8.81
N GLY A 12 -5.02 -8.91 -8.15
CA GLY A 12 -6.32 -9.34 -8.69
C GLY A 12 -7.36 -9.47 -7.59
N ASP A 13 -8.40 -10.23 -7.85
CA ASP A 13 -9.55 -10.38 -6.95
C ASP A 13 -9.23 -11.22 -5.69
N VAL A 14 -8.67 -12.40 -5.89
CA VAL A 14 -8.39 -13.35 -4.81
C VAL A 14 -7.04 -14.03 -5.03
N ARG A 15 -6.20 -14.03 -3.99
CA ARG A 15 -4.86 -14.61 -4.04
C ARG A 15 -4.82 -16.04 -4.55
N ALA A 16 -5.77 -16.89 -4.15
CA ALA A 16 -5.82 -18.30 -4.58
C ALA A 16 -5.95 -18.47 -6.10
N LYS A 17 -6.54 -17.48 -6.79
CA LYS A 17 -6.68 -17.51 -8.25
C LYS A 17 -5.53 -16.79 -8.96
N THR A 18 -4.96 -15.76 -8.36
CA THR A 18 -4.05 -14.85 -9.03
C THR A 18 -2.58 -15.14 -8.76
N ALA A 19 -2.24 -15.78 -7.64
CA ALA A 19 -0.85 -16.02 -7.23
C ALA A 19 -0.02 -16.74 -8.30
N MET A 20 -0.59 -17.72 -9.00
CA MET A 20 0.10 -18.48 -10.06
C MET A 20 0.50 -17.62 -11.27
N HIS A 21 -0.13 -16.47 -11.46
CA HIS A 21 0.09 -15.57 -12.60
C HIS A 21 1.02 -14.41 -12.24
N VAL A 22 1.33 -14.23 -10.96
CA VAL A 22 2.22 -13.13 -10.53
C VAL A 22 3.66 -13.46 -10.87
N ILE A 23 4.28 -12.55 -11.60
CA ILE A 23 5.69 -12.60 -11.96
C ILE A 23 6.41 -11.49 -11.20
N THR A 24 7.45 -11.87 -10.46
CA THR A 24 8.29 -10.93 -9.71
C THR A 24 9.62 -10.72 -10.39
N ALA A 25 10.20 -9.54 -10.24
CA ALA A 25 11.53 -9.21 -10.74
C ALA A 25 12.21 -8.21 -9.81
N VAL A 26 13.53 -8.22 -9.79
CA VAL A 26 14.33 -7.19 -9.10
C VAL A 26 14.82 -6.19 -10.13
N ASP A 27 14.55 -4.93 -9.91
CA ASP A 27 15.07 -3.86 -10.78
C ASP A 27 16.50 -3.51 -10.38
N HIS A 28 17.44 -3.69 -11.31
CA HIS A 28 18.87 -3.43 -11.04
C HIS A 28 19.20 -1.95 -10.82
N GLN A 29 18.35 -1.03 -11.29
CA GLN A 29 18.59 0.41 -11.16
C GLN A 29 18.11 0.96 -9.81
N SER A 30 16.90 0.61 -9.40
CA SER A 30 16.31 1.05 -8.13
C SER A 30 16.51 0.05 -7.00
N GLY A 31 16.80 -1.20 -7.33
CA GLY A 31 16.81 -2.33 -6.41
C GLY A 31 15.41 -2.70 -5.89
N ALA A 32 14.36 -2.10 -6.41
CA ALA A 32 12.98 -2.42 -6.05
C ALA A 32 12.59 -3.83 -6.51
N ILE A 33 11.73 -4.48 -5.75
CA ILE A 33 11.04 -5.68 -6.18
C ILE A 33 9.78 -5.24 -6.93
N PHE A 34 9.68 -5.62 -8.20
CA PHE A 34 8.50 -5.42 -9.03
C PHE A 34 7.67 -6.70 -9.08
N ALA A 35 6.34 -6.52 -9.13
CA ALA A 35 5.40 -7.60 -9.33
C ALA A 35 4.33 -7.20 -10.36
N ARG A 36 4.01 -8.10 -11.26
CA ARG A 36 2.96 -7.90 -12.28
C ARG A 36 2.14 -9.17 -12.45
N ASN A 37 0.88 -8.98 -12.81
CA ASN A 37 0.01 -10.08 -13.23
C ASN A 37 -0.42 -9.85 -14.68
N PRO A 38 0.24 -10.48 -15.66
CA PRO A 38 -0.10 -10.30 -17.08
C PRO A 38 -1.45 -10.91 -17.46
N TYR A 39 -2.06 -11.71 -16.59
CA TYR A 39 -3.39 -12.28 -16.80
C TYR A 39 -4.54 -11.34 -16.38
N ASN A 40 -4.21 -10.24 -15.70
CA ASN A 40 -5.20 -9.24 -15.32
C ASN A 40 -5.50 -8.33 -16.51
N ILE A 41 -6.68 -8.48 -17.10
CA ILE A 41 -7.12 -7.71 -18.28
C ILE A 41 -7.55 -6.28 -17.94
N GLU A 42 -7.96 -6.03 -16.70
CA GLU A 42 -8.38 -4.68 -16.27
C GLU A 42 -7.17 -3.75 -16.06
N PHE A 43 -6.05 -4.31 -15.63
CA PHE A 43 -4.83 -3.56 -15.32
C PHE A 43 -3.58 -4.18 -15.97
N PRO A 44 -3.56 -4.42 -17.29
CA PRO A 44 -2.55 -5.26 -17.94
C PRO A 44 -1.13 -4.72 -17.86
N ASN A 45 -0.97 -3.39 -17.77
CA ASN A 45 0.32 -2.71 -17.77
C ASN A 45 0.79 -2.28 -16.37
N ARG A 46 -0.05 -2.44 -15.36
CA ARG A 46 0.28 -2.02 -13.99
C ARG A 46 1.39 -2.86 -13.42
N VAL A 47 2.31 -2.19 -12.73
CA VAL A 47 3.44 -2.82 -12.04
C VAL A 47 3.43 -2.38 -10.59
N ALA A 48 3.19 -3.33 -9.69
CA ALA A 48 3.35 -3.10 -8.26
C ALA A 48 4.83 -3.15 -7.89
N PHE A 49 5.23 -2.43 -6.87
CA PHE A 49 6.60 -2.43 -6.39
C PHE A 49 6.70 -2.38 -4.87
N PHE A 50 7.79 -2.93 -4.36
CA PHE A 50 8.20 -2.82 -2.98
C PHE A 50 9.69 -2.48 -2.93
N ASN A 51 10.06 -1.42 -2.21
CA ASN A 51 11.43 -0.93 -2.13
C ASN A 51 11.78 -0.50 -0.71
N ALA A 52 13.06 -0.24 -0.47
CA ALA A 52 13.55 0.36 0.77
C ALA A 52 14.75 1.28 0.48
N ASN A 53 15.00 2.25 1.35
CA ASN A 53 16.08 3.23 1.20
C ASN A 53 17.48 2.72 1.60
N ALA A 54 17.64 1.42 1.82
CA ALA A 54 18.93 0.84 2.20
C ALA A 54 19.63 0.18 1.00
N SER A 55 20.92 0.47 0.83
CA SER A 55 21.75 -0.15 -0.22
C SER A 55 22.16 -1.58 0.10
N ILE A 56 22.50 -1.86 1.37
CA ILE A 56 22.85 -3.21 1.83
C ILE A 56 21.57 -3.93 2.23
N ARG A 57 21.19 -4.92 1.42
CA ARG A 57 19.97 -5.69 1.63
C ARG A 57 20.03 -7.05 0.97
N SER A 58 19.22 -7.97 1.44
CA SER A 58 18.90 -9.23 0.76
C SER A 58 17.38 -9.33 0.53
N ILE A 59 16.97 -10.06 -0.48
CA ILE A 59 15.57 -10.17 -0.88
C ILE A 59 15.12 -11.61 -1.11
N THR A 60 13.82 -11.84 -1.02
CA THR A 60 13.18 -13.01 -1.64
C THR A 60 11.77 -12.66 -2.08
N CYS A 61 11.35 -13.25 -3.20
CA CYS A 61 9.98 -13.16 -3.69
C CYS A 61 9.20 -14.48 -3.50
N ASN A 62 9.72 -15.38 -2.69
CA ASN A 62 9.13 -16.69 -2.43
C ASN A 62 8.60 -16.77 -0.98
N ARG A 63 7.30 -16.72 -0.82
CA ARG A 63 6.62 -16.83 0.47
C ARG A 63 6.94 -18.14 1.20
N THR A 64 7.05 -19.24 0.47
CA THR A 64 7.41 -20.54 1.06
C THR A 64 8.81 -20.53 1.65
N GLU A 65 9.73 -19.80 1.05
CA GLU A 65 11.06 -19.58 1.65
C GLU A 65 10.99 -18.71 2.88
N PHE A 66 10.20 -17.61 2.80
CA PHE A 66 10.09 -16.63 3.87
C PHE A 66 9.42 -17.20 5.13
N LEU A 67 8.24 -17.75 4.98
CA LEU A 67 7.48 -18.32 6.11
C LEU A 67 7.92 -19.73 6.50
N GLY A 68 8.36 -20.53 5.54
CA GLY A 68 8.46 -21.98 5.68
C GLY A 68 7.19 -22.69 5.20
N ARG A 69 7.28 -23.94 4.81
CA ARG A 69 6.15 -24.70 4.24
C ARG A 69 4.90 -24.71 5.14
N ASN A 70 5.10 -24.82 6.44
CA ASN A 70 4.03 -24.84 7.46
C ASN A 70 4.22 -23.71 8.48
N GLY A 71 4.99 -22.68 8.13
CA GLY A 71 5.31 -21.56 9.00
C GLY A 71 4.22 -20.47 8.98
N THR A 72 4.31 -19.58 9.93
CA THR A 72 3.41 -18.44 10.09
C THR A 72 4.21 -17.15 10.25
N LEU A 73 3.56 -15.99 10.16
CA LEU A 73 4.18 -14.69 10.43
C LEU A 73 4.66 -14.51 11.87
N LYS A 74 4.21 -15.35 12.81
CA LYS A 74 4.68 -15.31 14.21
C LYS A 74 6.10 -15.86 14.37
N ASP A 75 6.48 -16.86 13.56
CA ASP A 75 7.81 -17.47 13.54
C ASP A 75 8.19 -17.81 12.09
N PRO A 76 8.55 -16.81 11.28
CA PRO A 76 8.92 -17.04 9.89
C PRO A 76 10.27 -17.79 9.83
N ALA A 77 10.36 -18.78 8.94
CA ALA A 77 11.58 -19.58 8.77
C ALA A 77 12.82 -18.74 8.42
N VAL A 78 12.62 -17.59 7.83
CA VAL A 78 13.68 -16.64 7.45
C VAL A 78 14.40 -16.04 8.66
N MET A 79 13.76 -15.97 9.83
CA MET A 79 14.40 -15.42 11.05
C MET A 79 15.60 -16.27 11.52
N LYS A 80 15.72 -17.48 11.02
CA LYS A 80 16.86 -18.39 11.29
C LYS A 80 17.98 -18.26 10.24
N ARG A 81 17.84 -17.33 9.27
CA ARG A 81 18.80 -17.13 8.17
C ARG A 81 19.47 -15.76 8.29
N GLN A 82 20.75 -15.70 7.90
CA GLN A 82 21.47 -14.43 7.84
C GLN A 82 21.08 -13.60 6.62
N HIS A 83 20.74 -14.26 5.51
CA HIS A 83 20.40 -13.60 4.25
C HIS A 83 19.24 -14.31 3.54
N LEU A 84 18.45 -13.55 2.82
CA LEU A 84 17.45 -14.05 1.90
C LEU A 84 18.13 -14.51 0.59
N SER A 85 17.49 -15.42 -0.14
CA SER A 85 18.12 -16.15 -1.26
C SER A 85 18.30 -15.37 -2.56
N GLY A 86 17.68 -14.18 -2.69
CA GLY A 86 17.64 -13.43 -3.94
C GLY A 86 16.63 -13.97 -4.97
N LYS A 87 15.78 -14.94 -4.62
CA LYS A 87 14.82 -15.53 -5.56
C LYS A 87 13.78 -14.53 -6.00
N ALA A 88 13.63 -14.38 -7.33
CA ALA A 88 12.55 -13.68 -8.00
C ALA A 88 12.18 -14.41 -9.29
N GLY A 89 11.02 -14.17 -9.85
CA GLY A 89 10.59 -14.78 -11.12
C GLY A 89 9.14 -15.23 -11.10
N ALA A 90 8.82 -16.07 -12.08
CA ALA A 90 7.54 -16.75 -12.20
C ALA A 90 7.54 -18.10 -11.45
N GLY A 91 6.34 -18.63 -11.16
CA GLY A 91 6.18 -19.96 -10.56
C GLY A 91 6.56 -20.05 -9.08
N LEU A 92 6.69 -18.92 -8.41
CA LEU A 92 6.90 -18.83 -6.97
C LEU A 92 5.55 -18.65 -6.24
N ASP A 93 5.54 -18.88 -4.94
CA ASP A 93 4.47 -18.40 -4.07
C ASP A 93 4.74 -16.90 -3.82
N PRO A 94 4.04 -15.95 -4.49
CA PRO A 94 4.53 -14.60 -4.68
C PRO A 94 4.42 -13.73 -3.43
N CYS A 95 5.54 -13.18 -3.03
CA CYS A 95 5.67 -12.15 -2.01
C CYS A 95 6.76 -11.15 -2.40
N ALA A 96 7.00 -10.16 -1.57
CA ALA A 96 8.24 -9.42 -1.54
C ALA A 96 8.73 -9.31 -0.10
N ALA A 97 9.96 -9.71 0.14
CA ALA A 97 10.64 -9.52 1.39
C ALA A 97 11.98 -8.83 1.14
N ILE A 98 12.27 -7.79 1.91
CA ILE A 98 13.53 -7.05 1.90
C ILE A 98 14.08 -7.06 3.31
N GLN A 99 15.22 -7.69 3.50
CA GLN A 99 15.93 -7.73 4.78
C GLN A 99 17.11 -6.76 4.73
N ILE A 100 17.19 -5.88 5.71
CA ILE A 100 18.19 -4.82 5.83
C ILE A 100 18.96 -5.06 7.12
N PRO A 101 20.22 -5.51 7.04
CA PRO A 101 21.10 -5.58 8.20
C PRO A 101 21.60 -4.19 8.59
N PHE A 102 21.73 -3.92 9.88
CA PHE A 102 22.31 -2.68 10.39
C PHE A 102 22.86 -2.87 11.80
N GLU A 103 23.74 -1.98 12.20
CA GLU A 103 24.23 -1.84 13.55
C GLU A 103 23.74 -0.53 14.13
N LEU A 104 23.45 -0.50 15.42
CA LEU A 104 23.13 0.69 16.19
C LEU A 104 24.07 0.74 17.38
N VAL A 105 24.71 1.87 17.53
CA VAL A 105 25.47 2.21 18.73
C VAL A 105 24.52 2.84 19.75
N ASP A 106 24.87 2.80 21.02
CA ASP A 106 24.05 3.40 22.08
C ASP A 106 23.79 4.90 21.81
N GLY A 107 22.51 5.28 21.83
CA GLY A 107 22.05 6.63 21.50
C GLY A 107 21.92 6.94 20.00
N GLU A 108 22.24 6.01 19.09
CA GLU A 108 22.07 6.21 17.65
C GLU A 108 20.63 5.89 17.20
N GLU A 109 20.09 6.72 16.32
CA GLU A 109 18.81 6.50 15.63
C GLU A 109 19.07 6.21 14.14
N LYS A 110 18.34 5.25 13.59
CA LYS A 110 18.38 4.94 12.17
C LYS A 110 16.98 4.85 11.59
N GLU A 111 16.73 5.66 10.57
CA GLU A 111 15.48 5.66 9.85
C GLU A 111 15.57 4.76 8.60
N ILE A 112 14.62 3.87 8.45
CA ILE A 112 14.47 2.99 7.29
C ILE A 112 13.08 3.21 6.71
N VAL A 113 13.03 3.62 5.44
CA VAL A 113 11.80 3.87 4.69
C VAL A 113 11.52 2.67 3.80
N PHE A 114 10.35 2.04 3.97
CA PHE A 114 9.81 1.07 3.03
C PHE A 114 8.73 1.72 2.20
N VAL A 115 8.77 1.47 0.89
CA VAL A 115 7.81 2.01 -0.07
C VAL A 115 7.07 0.87 -0.76
N LEU A 116 5.76 0.88 -0.65
CA LEU A 116 4.86 -0.01 -1.37
C LEU A 116 3.97 0.82 -2.30
N GLY A 117 3.92 0.47 -3.56
CA GLY A 117 3.13 1.22 -4.52
C GLY A 117 2.88 0.49 -5.82
N MET A 118 2.28 1.21 -6.76
CA MET A 118 1.97 0.72 -8.10
C MET A 118 2.12 1.85 -9.12
N GLY A 119 2.85 1.56 -10.21
CA GLY A 119 2.97 2.45 -11.35
C GLY A 119 2.06 2.05 -12.51
N GLN A 120 1.81 2.99 -13.41
CA GLN A 120 1.06 2.80 -14.66
C GLN A 120 1.75 1.79 -15.59
N ASN A 121 3.07 1.76 -15.52
CA ASN A 121 3.97 0.89 -16.27
C ASN A 121 5.29 0.75 -15.51
N LEU A 122 6.23 0.00 -16.07
CA LEU A 122 7.52 -0.29 -15.44
C LEU A 122 8.36 0.99 -15.18
N GLY A 123 8.35 1.94 -16.12
CA GLY A 123 9.10 3.21 -15.97
C GLY A 123 8.54 4.06 -14.86
N ASP A 124 7.22 4.19 -14.78
CA ASP A 124 6.53 4.92 -13.74
C ASP A 124 6.72 4.27 -12.36
N ALA A 125 6.59 2.94 -12.28
CA ALA A 125 6.86 2.19 -11.05
C ALA A 125 8.29 2.40 -10.52
N ARG A 126 9.28 2.42 -11.42
CA ARG A 126 10.69 2.70 -11.07
C ARG A 126 10.87 4.11 -10.52
N ASN A 127 10.31 5.11 -11.21
CA ASN A 127 10.40 6.50 -10.80
C ASN A 127 9.76 6.71 -9.42
N LEU A 128 8.58 6.16 -9.18
CA LEU A 128 7.91 6.22 -7.89
C LEU A 128 8.70 5.51 -6.79
N ALA A 129 9.23 4.32 -7.09
CA ALA A 129 10.03 3.55 -6.13
C ALA A 129 11.31 4.28 -5.71
N GLN A 130 11.95 5.01 -6.62
CA GLN A 130 13.13 5.83 -6.31
C GLN A 130 12.76 7.11 -5.58
N PHE A 131 11.76 7.84 -6.07
CA PHE A 131 11.34 9.12 -5.52
C PHE A 131 10.93 9.03 -4.05
N PHE A 132 10.11 8.05 -3.67
CA PHE A 132 9.65 7.88 -2.30
C PHE A 132 10.60 7.11 -1.38
N SER A 133 11.73 6.64 -1.89
CA SER A 133 12.75 5.99 -1.04
C SER A 133 13.60 6.99 -0.25
N ASP A 134 13.59 8.27 -0.58
CA ASP A 134 14.27 9.29 0.19
C ASP A 134 13.46 9.66 1.44
N SER A 135 14.14 9.74 2.62
CA SER A 135 13.49 10.04 3.90
C SER A 135 12.83 11.43 3.91
N SER A 136 13.47 12.42 3.31
CA SER A 136 12.90 13.78 3.27
C SER A 136 11.62 13.80 2.43
N THR A 137 11.63 13.14 1.28
CA THR A 137 10.46 12.99 0.40
C THR A 137 9.32 12.23 1.10
N ALA A 138 9.64 11.19 1.87
CA ALA A 138 8.64 10.45 2.64
C ALA A 138 7.98 11.32 3.73
N HIS A 139 8.76 12.13 4.42
CA HIS A 139 8.25 13.10 5.40
C HIS A 139 7.40 14.21 4.76
N GLU A 140 7.85 14.76 3.63
CA GLU A 140 7.09 15.75 2.87
C GLU A 140 5.75 15.18 2.38
N ALA A 141 5.75 13.95 1.87
CA ALA A 141 4.53 13.25 1.46
C ALA A 141 3.56 13.06 2.63
N LEU A 142 4.06 12.69 3.81
CA LEU A 142 3.23 12.58 5.01
C LEU A 142 2.60 13.93 5.40
N GLN A 143 3.38 15.01 5.36
CA GLN A 143 2.85 16.34 5.64
C GLN A 143 1.82 16.79 4.61
N ALA A 144 2.06 16.51 3.32
CA ALA A 144 1.11 16.79 2.25
C ALA A 144 -0.22 16.05 2.44
N VAL A 145 -0.16 14.76 2.82
CA VAL A 145 -1.37 13.97 3.13
C VAL A 145 -2.12 14.54 4.34
N LYS A 146 -1.41 14.91 5.40
CA LYS A 146 -2.03 15.56 6.57
C LYS A 146 -2.69 16.88 6.21
N ALA A 147 -2.01 17.73 5.44
CA ALA A 147 -2.55 18.99 4.97
C ALA A 147 -3.80 18.80 4.09
N TYR A 148 -3.73 17.88 3.14
CA TYR A 148 -4.86 17.51 2.28
C TYR A 148 -6.09 17.11 3.10
N TRP A 149 -5.94 16.19 4.05
CA TRP A 149 -7.08 15.75 4.87
C TRP A 149 -7.60 16.84 5.79
N ASN A 150 -6.72 17.64 6.37
CA ASN A 150 -7.15 18.78 7.19
C ASN A 150 -7.96 19.79 6.37
N ASP A 151 -7.52 20.11 5.15
CA ASP A 151 -8.27 20.99 4.26
C ASP A 151 -9.66 20.44 3.94
N LYS A 152 -9.73 19.16 3.55
CA LYS A 152 -10.97 18.50 3.17
C LYS A 152 -11.95 18.31 4.32
N LEU A 153 -11.45 17.87 5.48
CA LEU A 153 -12.32 17.51 6.60
C LEU A 153 -12.79 18.70 7.45
N ASN A 154 -12.13 19.84 7.35
CA ASN A 154 -12.50 21.04 8.11
C ASN A 154 -13.49 21.96 7.38
N VAL A 155 -14.00 21.57 6.21
CA VAL A 155 -15.01 22.37 5.46
C VAL A 155 -16.31 22.54 6.24
N ILE A 156 -16.70 21.50 6.97
CA ILE A 156 -17.90 21.53 7.82
C ILE A 156 -17.44 21.45 9.28
N GLY A 157 -17.79 22.46 10.06
CA GLY A 157 -17.50 22.51 11.48
C GLY A 157 -18.76 22.81 12.30
N VAL A 158 -19.09 21.95 13.25
CA VAL A 158 -20.17 22.16 14.22
C VAL A 158 -19.64 22.10 15.63
N LYS A 159 -20.24 22.89 16.51
CA LYS A 159 -19.95 22.87 17.95
C LYS A 159 -21.26 22.71 18.71
N THR A 160 -21.46 21.52 19.25
CA THR A 160 -22.66 21.17 20.04
C THR A 160 -22.27 20.80 21.48
N PRO A 161 -23.21 20.74 22.41
CA PRO A 161 -22.96 20.25 23.75
C PRO A 161 -22.55 18.76 23.80
N ASP A 162 -22.81 17.99 22.73
CA ASP A 162 -22.46 16.56 22.64
C ASP A 162 -21.12 16.38 21.90
N PRO A 163 -20.04 15.97 22.61
CA PRO A 163 -18.74 15.73 22.01
C PRO A 163 -18.76 14.60 20.96
N SER A 164 -19.62 13.60 21.13
CA SER A 164 -19.72 12.46 20.19
C SER A 164 -20.26 12.90 18.85
N LEU A 165 -21.29 13.76 18.87
CA LEU A 165 -21.83 14.37 17.66
C LEU A 165 -20.79 15.24 16.97
N ASN A 166 -20.05 16.05 17.73
CA ASN A 166 -18.98 16.88 17.16
C ASN A 166 -17.90 16.04 16.47
N MET A 167 -17.49 14.92 17.07
CA MET A 167 -16.51 14.00 16.50
C MET A 167 -17.02 13.38 15.19
N LEU A 168 -18.26 12.94 15.16
CA LEU A 168 -18.87 12.34 13.97
C LEU A 168 -18.99 13.33 12.82
N VAL A 169 -19.55 14.51 13.08
CA VAL A 169 -19.87 15.48 12.01
C VAL A 169 -18.63 16.23 11.54
N ASN A 170 -17.70 16.56 12.45
CA ASN A 170 -16.47 17.30 12.12
C ASN A 170 -15.42 16.34 11.51
N GLY A 171 -15.67 15.90 10.32
CA GLY A 171 -14.74 15.17 9.46
C GLY A 171 -14.95 13.67 9.36
N TRP A 172 -15.34 12.94 10.44
CA TRP A 172 -15.42 11.47 10.38
C TRP A 172 -16.41 10.96 9.33
N LEU A 173 -17.62 11.49 9.28
CA LEU A 173 -18.62 11.08 8.29
C LEU A 173 -18.19 11.44 6.85
N LEU A 174 -17.59 12.60 6.67
CA LEU A 174 -17.04 12.99 5.37
C LEU A 174 -15.90 12.10 4.94
N TYR A 175 -14.97 11.78 5.85
CA TYR A 175 -13.89 10.83 5.61
C TYR A 175 -14.44 9.47 5.18
N GLN A 176 -15.42 8.91 5.89
CA GLN A 176 -16.03 7.63 5.55
C GLN A 176 -16.67 7.65 4.15
N THR A 177 -17.34 8.73 3.79
CA THR A 177 -17.94 8.88 2.46
C THR A 177 -16.86 8.89 1.38
N LEU A 178 -15.85 9.73 1.51
CA LEU A 178 -14.75 9.82 0.53
C LEU A 178 -13.94 8.53 0.45
N ALA A 179 -13.41 8.07 1.58
CA ALA A 179 -12.46 6.97 1.61
C ALA A 179 -13.11 5.61 1.34
N CYS A 180 -14.30 5.35 1.89
CA CYS A 180 -14.91 4.03 1.85
C CYS A 180 -15.98 3.86 0.78
N ARG A 181 -16.63 4.95 0.37
CA ARG A 181 -17.75 4.89 -0.59
C ARG A 181 -17.33 5.27 -2.00
N LEU A 182 -16.40 6.20 -2.15
CA LEU A 182 -15.99 6.71 -3.46
C LEU A 182 -14.63 6.18 -3.91
N TRP A 183 -13.61 6.26 -3.06
CA TRP A 183 -12.24 5.90 -3.46
C TRP A 183 -11.89 4.43 -3.24
N ALA A 184 -12.39 3.82 -2.17
CA ALA A 184 -12.12 2.42 -1.85
C ALA A 184 -13.42 1.63 -1.72
N ARG A 185 -13.67 0.77 -2.68
CA ARG A 185 -14.70 -0.24 -2.57
C ARG A 185 -14.08 -1.49 -1.95
N THR A 186 -14.54 -1.87 -0.77
CA THR A 186 -13.92 -2.93 0.03
C THR A 186 -14.54 -4.31 -0.15
N GLY A 187 -15.14 -4.59 -1.28
CA GLY A 187 -15.62 -5.96 -1.57
C GLY A 187 -16.57 -6.06 -2.75
N TYR A 188 -16.67 -7.27 -3.24
CA TYR A 188 -17.52 -7.62 -4.38
C TYR A 188 -19.01 -7.46 -4.10
N TYR A 189 -19.41 -7.62 -2.83
CA TYR A 189 -20.81 -7.80 -2.45
C TYR A 189 -21.28 -6.65 -1.65
N GLN A 190 -21.14 -5.65 -1.38
CA GLN A 190 -21.81 -4.61 -0.59
C GLN A 190 -20.96 -3.85 0.42
N SER A 191 -19.83 -4.36 0.81
CA SER A 191 -18.97 -3.56 1.65
C SER A 191 -18.36 -2.45 0.80
N GLY A 192 -18.96 -1.35 0.72
CA GLY A 192 -18.37 -0.19 0.08
C GLY A 192 -19.04 0.29 -1.16
N GLY A 193 -20.09 -0.30 -1.65
CA GLY A 193 -20.77 0.32 -2.74
C GLY A 193 -21.89 -0.52 -3.31
N ALA A 194 -23.06 -0.12 -3.06
CA ALA A 194 -24.17 -0.47 -3.91
C ALA A 194 -23.90 0.10 -5.31
N PHE A 195 -24.12 -0.71 -6.32
CA PHE A 195 -24.06 -0.28 -7.71
C PHE A 195 -25.41 0.30 -8.17
N GLY A 196 -26.35 0.45 -7.23
CA GLY A 196 -27.65 1.02 -7.51
C GLY A 196 -27.57 2.55 -7.70
N PHE A 197 -28.25 3.05 -8.70
CA PHE A 197 -28.30 4.49 -9.01
C PHE A 197 -28.69 5.35 -7.80
N ARG A 198 -29.68 4.92 -7.03
CA ARG A 198 -30.11 5.61 -5.81
C ARG A 198 -29.00 5.72 -4.77
N ASP A 199 -28.28 4.62 -4.54
CA ASP A 199 -27.26 4.55 -3.50
C ASP A 199 -26.07 5.46 -3.85
N GLN A 200 -25.67 5.47 -5.11
CA GLN A 200 -24.63 6.36 -5.60
C GLN A 200 -25.03 7.85 -5.44
N LEU A 201 -26.26 8.22 -5.77
CA LEU A 201 -26.74 9.57 -5.58
C LEU A 201 -26.77 9.98 -4.11
N GLN A 202 -27.17 9.10 -3.21
CA GLN A 202 -27.16 9.40 -1.77
C GLN A 202 -25.73 9.63 -1.24
N ASP A 203 -24.78 8.83 -1.66
CA ASP A 203 -23.38 9.00 -1.28
C ASP A 203 -22.82 10.32 -1.79
N VAL A 204 -23.12 10.67 -3.05
CA VAL A 204 -22.68 11.93 -3.68
C VAL A 204 -23.33 13.15 -3.02
N MET A 205 -24.58 13.06 -2.62
CA MET A 205 -25.25 14.17 -1.91
C MET A 205 -24.54 14.61 -0.63
N ALA A 206 -23.87 13.68 0.06
CA ALA A 206 -23.09 14.02 1.25
C ALA A 206 -21.87 14.92 0.93
N LEU A 207 -21.45 14.98 -0.33
CA LEU A 207 -20.27 15.74 -0.76
C LEU A 207 -20.58 17.15 -1.27
N ILE A 208 -21.85 17.50 -1.49
CA ILE A 208 -22.23 18.76 -2.16
C ILE A 208 -21.62 19.99 -1.48
N HIS A 209 -21.51 19.96 -0.15
CA HIS A 209 -20.98 21.10 0.63
C HIS A 209 -19.45 21.06 0.81
N ALA A 210 -18.83 19.89 0.69
CA ALA A 210 -17.41 19.72 0.95
C ALA A 210 -16.59 19.58 -0.34
N GLU A 211 -17.08 18.81 -1.29
CA GLU A 211 -16.38 18.45 -2.53
C GLU A 211 -17.33 18.52 -3.74
N PRO A 212 -17.86 19.69 -4.08
CA PRO A 212 -18.86 19.83 -5.16
C PRO A 212 -18.32 19.39 -6.54
N ASN A 213 -17.02 19.45 -6.76
CA ASN A 213 -16.42 19.00 -8.02
C ASN A 213 -16.47 17.48 -8.16
N ILE A 214 -16.13 16.74 -7.11
CA ILE A 214 -16.28 15.27 -7.10
C ILE A 214 -17.74 14.85 -7.23
N ALA A 215 -18.65 15.65 -6.63
CA ALA A 215 -20.08 15.38 -6.74
C ALA A 215 -20.65 15.60 -8.16
N ARG A 216 -19.95 16.33 -9.01
CA ARG A 216 -20.35 16.62 -10.40
C ARG A 216 -19.82 15.60 -11.40
N GLU A 217 -18.70 14.96 -11.14
CA GLU A 217 -18.10 13.89 -11.94
C GLU A 217 -18.84 12.55 -11.75
#